data_f233a1af37fcc60556f2c2711445a888
#
_entry.id   f233a1af37fcc60556f2c2711445a888
#
_cell.length_a   1.000
_cell.length_b   1.000
_cell.length_c   1.000
_cell.angle_alpha   90.00
_cell.angle_beta   90.00
_cell.angle_gamma   90.00
#
_symmetry.space_group_name_H-M   'P 1'
#
loop_
_entity.id
_entity.type
_entity.pdbx_description
1 polymer ?
#
loop_
_entity_poly.entity_id
_entity_poly.type
_entity_poly.pdbx_seq_one_letter_code
_entity_poly.pdbx_strand_id
1 'polypeptide(L)'
;SDVYKRQEFDTDHINILFNNAGIAGGGAFVNMVRTEWDRCFDVCFYGVFYGCNAFMPMLLASDEGYIVNTSSVNGFWASVGPDVSHTAYSAAKFAVKGFTEALITDLRLNAPHVKCSVVMPGHIGTSIALNTSQVLGKGGAMDMSSEEVAFMRSRYSEAGLPVDNLPDDDIRKMVLQVQED
;
A
#
# COMPACT_ATOMS: atom_id res chain seq x y z
N SER A 1 1.10 -19.66 6.44
CA SER A 1 2.31 -19.14 7.15
C SER A 1 2.07 -19.03 8.64
N ASP A 2 0.86 -18.73 9.09
CA ASP A 2 0.56 -18.40 10.49
C ASP A 2 0.55 -19.62 11.42
N VAL A 3 0.09 -20.78 10.90
CA VAL A 3 0.13 -22.05 11.65
C VAL A 3 1.57 -22.44 11.99
N TYR A 4 2.50 -22.24 11.06
CA TYR A 4 3.92 -22.56 11.29
C TYR A 4 4.55 -21.63 12.33
N LYS A 5 4.21 -20.35 12.33
CA LYS A 5 4.74 -19.41 13.32
C LYS A 5 4.20 -19.67 14.72
N ARG A 6 2.93 -20.03 14.84
CA ARG A 6 2.37 -20.47 16.13
C ARG A 6 3.12 -21.67 16.69
N GLN A 7 3.46 -22.65 15.83
CA GLN A 7 4.23 -23.83 16.25
C GLN A 7 5.67 -23.48 16.62
N GLU A 8 6.28 -22.50 15.93
CA GLU A 8 7.64 -22.06 16.19
C GLU A 8 7.76 -21.31 17.53
N PHE A 9 6.78 -20.48 17.90
CA PHE A 9 6.81 -19.67 19.10
C PHE A 9 5.97 -20.21 20.27
N ASP A 10 5.32 -21.36 20.08
CA ASP A 10 4.45 -22.03 21.08
C ASP A 10 3.48 -21.04 21.76
N THR A 11 2.83 -20.19 20.97
CA THR A 11 1.91 -19.16 21.45
C THR A 11 0.49 -19.37 20.93
N ASP A 12 -0.48 -19.07 21.77
CA ASP A 12 -1.91 -19.09 21.44
C ASP A 12 -2.49 -17.68 21.19
N HIS A 13 -1.71 -16.64 21.43
CA HIS A 13 -2.11 -15.24 21.26
C HIS A 13 -1.05 -14.40 20.55
N ILE A 14 -1.46 -13.23 20.09
CA ILE A 14 -0.59 -12.16 19.62
C ILE A 14 -1.01 -10.85 20.25
N ASN A 15 -0.06 -9.96 20.46
CA ASN A 15 -0.33 -8.63 21.03
C ASN A 15 -0.38 -7.52 19.98
N ILE A 16 0.26 -7.72 18.82
CA ILE A 16 0.29 -6.71 17.77
C ILE A 16 0.09 -7.37 16.41
N LEU A 17 -0.80 -6.77 15.60
CA LEU A 17 -0.99 -7.08 14.19
C LEU A 17 -0.74 -5.82 13.36
N PHE A 18 0.24 -5.88 12.46
CA PHE A 18 0.47 -4.85 11.45
C PHE A 18 -0.05 -5.32 10.08
N ASN A 19 -1.13 -4.73 9.61
CA ASN A 19 -1.62 -4.89 8.25
C ASN A 19 -1.00 -3.78 7.38
N ASN A 20 0.20 -4.01 6.91
CA ASN A 20 1.01 -3.02 6.19
C ASN A 20 1.22 -3.36 4.71
N ALA A 21 0.93 -4.58 4.28
CA ALA A 21 1.09 -4.97 2.88
C ALA A 21 0.27 -4.05 1.96
N GLY A 22 0.89 -3.58 0.90
CA GLY A 22 0.26 -2.67 -0.05
C GLY A 22 1.05 -2.58 -1.34
N ILE A 23 0.36 -2.22 -2.40
CA ILE A 23 0.94 -1.89 -3.70
C ILE A 23 0.46 -0.50 -4.09
N ALA A 24 1.25 0.22 -4.88
CA ALA A 24 0.78 1.41 -5.55
C ALA A 24 -0.26 1.02 -6.60
N GLY A 25 -1.29 1.81 -6.75
CA GLY A 25 -2.27 1.65 -7.81
C GLY A 25 -2.42 2.99 -8.52
N GLY A 26 -2.05 3.04 -9.77
CA GLY A 26 -2.18 4.24 -10.57
C GLY A 26 -2.70 3.92 -11.95
N GLY A 27 -3.07 4.96 -12.65
CA GLY A 27 -3.56 4.88 -14.01
C GLY A 27 -4.93 5.54 -14.15
N ALA A 28 -5.20 5.98 -15.38
CA ALA A 28 -6.47 6.59 -15.72
C ALA A 28 -7.57 5.52 -15.69
N PHE A 29 -8.64 5.78 -14.96
CA PHE A 29 -9.78 4.85 -14.86
C PHE A 29 -10.37 4.49 -16.23
N VAL A 30 -10.34 5.43 -17.16
CA VAL A 30 -10.84 5.23 -18.54
C VAL A 30 -10.12 4.14 -19.32
N ASN A 31 -8.88 3.82 -18.92
CA ASN A 31 -8.04 2.79 -19.56
C ASN A 31 -7.74 1.61 -18.64
N MET A 32 -8.23 1.65 -17.39
CA MET A 32 -7.93 0.63 -16.39
C MET A 32 -8.67 -0.66 -16.67
N VAL A 33 -7.94 -1.76 -16.71
CA VAL A 33 -8.56 -3.08 -16.83
C VAL A 33 -9.03 -3.59 -15.47
N ARG A 34 -10.11 -4.37 -15.46
CA ARG A 34 -10.75 -4.87 -14.25
C ARG A 34 -9.77 -5.65 -13.34
N THR A 35 -8.86 -6.40 -13.92
CA THR A 35 -7.88 -7.19 -13.17
C THR A 35 -6.88 -6.32 -12.39
N GLU A 36 -6.50 -5.15 -12.89
CA GLU A 36 -5.65 -4.20 -12.15
C GLU A 36 -6.39 -3.58 -10.97
N TRP A 37 -7.68 -3.23 -11.18
CA TRP A 37 -8.54 -2.77 -10.11
C TRP A 37 -8.67 -3.81 -8.99
N ASP A 38 -9.06 -5.03 -9.35
CA ASP A 38 -9.27 -6.13 -8.40
C ASP A 38 -7.97 -6.42 -7.64
N ARG A 39 -6.83 -6.48 -8.32
CA ARG A 39 -5.53 -6.71 -7.68
C ARG A 39 -5.19 -5.63 -6.66
N CYS A 40 -5.45 -4.36 -6.97
CA CYS A 40 -5.23 -3.26 -6.04
C CYS A 40 -6.09 -3.41 -4.77
N PHE A 41 -7.37 -3.77 -4.94
CA PHE A 41 -8.27 -4.03 -3.82
C PHE A 41 -7.88 -5.26 -3.03
N ASP A 42 -7.51 -6.35 -3.68
CA ASP A 42 -7.11 -7.61 -3.04
C ASP A 42 -5.93 -7.39 -2.09
N VAL A 43 -4.92 -6.65 -2.54
CA VAL A 43 -3.75 -6.38 -1.70
C VAL A 43 -4.02 -5.28 -0.68
N CYS A 44 -4.55 -4.12 -1.11
CA CYS A 44 -4.61 -2.93 -0.27
C CYS A 44 -5.77 -2.91 0.73
N PHE A 45 -6.89 -3.57 0.42
CA PHE A 45 -8.06 -3.63 1.31
C PHE A 45 -8.33 -5.03 1.84
N TYR A 46 -8.50 -6.03 0.96
CA TYR A 46 -8.81 -7.38 1.42
C TYR A 46 -7.67 -8.01 2.21
N GLY A 47 -6.40 -7.64 1.93
CA GLY A 47 -5.28 -8.03 2.78
C GLY A 47 -5.44 -7.58 4.23
N VAL A 48 -5.90 -6.34 4.45
CA VAL A 48 -6.20 -5.80 5.77
C VAL A 48 -7.37 -6.54 6.42
N PHE A 49 -8.46 -6.73 5.66
CA PHE A 49 -9.64 -7.44 6.15
C PHE A 49 -9.31 -8.88 6.56
N TYR A 50 -8.62 -9.63 5.70
CA TYR A 50 -8.23 -11.02 5.98
C TYR A 50 -7.25 -11.11 7.14
N GLY A 51 -6.30 -10.17 7.25
CA GLY A 51 -5.40 -10.10 8.38
C GLY A 51 -6.17 -9.92 9.70
N CYS A 52 -7.04 -8.93 9.77
CA CYS A 52 -7.89 -8.74 10.95
C CYS A 52 -8.74 -9.97 11.24
N ASN A 53 -9.41 -10.55 10.24
CA ASN A 53 -10.28 -11.71 10.43
C ASN A 53 -9.51 -12.96 10.90
N ALA A 54 -8.36 -13.24 10.30
CA ALA A 54 -7.57 -14.43 10.62
C ALA A 54 -6.92 -14.37 12.01
N PHE A 55 -6.46 -13.18 12.42
CA PHE A 55 -5.75 -13.00 13.68
C PHE A 55 -6.63 -12.52 14.84
N MET A 56 -7.89 -12.17 14.60
CA MET A 56 -8.81 -11.73 15.65
C MET A 56 -8.92 -12.72 16.82
N PRO A 57 -9.06 -14.04 16.62
CA PRO A 57 -9.12 -14.98 17.74
C PRO A 57 -7.87 -14.95 18.63
N MET A 58 -6.69 -14.73 18.05
CA MET A 58 -5.43 -14.65 18.80
C MET A 58 -5.27 -13.32 19.53
N LEU A 59 -5.79 -12.22 18.96
CA LEU A 59 -5.84 -10.91 19.62
C LEU A 59 -6.80 -10.91 20.79
N LEU A 60 -7.97 -11.57 20.65
CA LEU A 60 -8.95 -11.71 21.71
C LEU A 60 -8.45 -12.61 22.86
N ALA A 61 -7.54 -13.53 22.60
CA ALA A 61 -6.91 -14.39 23.60
C ALA A 61 -5.79 -13.69 24.39
N SER A 62 -5.35 -12.51 23.95
CA SER A 62 -4.31 -11.74 24.65
C SER A 62 -4.91 -10.90 25.79
N ASP A 63 -4.09 -10.56 26.77
CA ASP A 63 -4.47 -9.60 27.81
C ASP A 63 -4.57 -8.16 27.26
N GLU A 64 -3.78 -7.84 26.25
CA GLU A 64 -3.76 -6.56 25.54
C GLU A 64 -3.40 -6.79 24.08
N GLY A 65 -4.29 -6.41 23.16
CA GLY A 65 -4.09 -6.53 21.71
C GLY A 65 -4.04 -5.17 21.00
N TYR A 66 -3.30 -5.09 19.91
CA TYR A 66 -3.22 -3.88 19.10
C TYR A 66 -3.22 -4.19 17.61
N ILE A 67 -4.11 -3.54 16.85
CA ILE A 67 -4.19 -3.64 15.40
C ILE A 67 -3.74 -2.31 14.79
N VAL A 68 -2.82 -2.35 13.85
CA VAL A 68 -2.38 -1.20 13.07
C VAL A 68 -2.65 -1.45 11.59
N ASN A 69 -3.61 -0.72 11.04
CA ASN A 69 -3.97 -0.80 9.63
C ASN A 69 -3.37 0.37 8.86
N THR A 70 -2.57 0.06 7.83
CA THR A 70 -1.93 1.08 7.00
C THR A 70 -2.82 1.48 5.83
N SER A 71 -3.41 2.66 5.94
CA SER A 71 -4.08 3.37 4.84
C SER A 71 -3.05 4.22 4.06
N SER A 72 -3.37 5.45 3.73
CA SER A 72 -2.52 6.42 3.02
C SER A 72 -3.15 7.81 3.17
N VAL A 73 -2.40 8.87 2.87
CA VAL A 73 -2.99 10.20 2.61
C VAL A 73 -4.05 10.12 1.49
N ASN A 74 -3.90 9.20 0.54
CA ASN A 74 -4.91 8.92 -0.49
C ASN A 74 -6.20 8.30 0.07
N GLY A 75 -6.19 7.76 1.28
CA GLY A 75 -7.38 7.33 2.02
C GLY A 75 -8.07 8.44 2.78
N PHE A 76 -7.51 9.64 2.75
CA PHE A 76 -8.04 10.86 3.34
C PHE A 76 -8.32 11.92 2.28
N TRP A 77 -7.43 12.02 1.28
CA TRP A 77 -7.55 12.97 0.17
C TRP A 77 -7.22 12.28 -1.16
N ALA A 78 -8.24 11.94 -1.94
CA ALA A 78 -8.10 11.12 -3.16
C ALA A 78 -7.35 11.82 -4.30
N SER A 79 -7.38 13.16 -4.37
CA SER A 79 -6.77 13.95 -5.43
C SER A 79 -5.39 14.49 -5.04
N VAL A 80 -4.53 13.65 -4.48
CA VAL A 80 -3.15 14.00 -4.15
C VAL A 80 -2.31 14.02 -5.42
N GLY A 81 -1.95 15.22 -5.87
CA GLY A 81 -1.20 15.45 -7.11
C GLY A 81 -2.09 15.70 -8.33
N PRO A 82 -1.71 16.68 -9.18
CA PRO A 82 -2.57 17.15 -10.25
C PRO A 82 -2.67 16.20 -11.45
N ASP A 83 -1.67 15.35 -11.68
CA ASP A 83 -1.50 14.66 -12.96
C ASP A 83 -1.59 13.13 -12.87
N VAL A 84 -1.80 12.56 -11.69
CA VAL A 84 -1.90 11.12 -11.51
C VAL A 84 -3.21 10.76 -10.85
N SER A 85 -4.07 10.05 -11.57
CA SER A 85 -5.28 9.49 -11.01
C SER A 85 -4.96 8.17 -10.29
N HIS A 86 -5.33 8.08 -9.04
CA HIS A 86 -5.14 6.87 -8.20
C HIS A 86 -6.49 6.26 -7.84
N THR A 87 -7.40 6.10 -8.80
CA THR A 87 -8.80 5.76 -8.51
C THR A 87 -8.95 4.48 -7.71
N ALA A 88 -8.35 3.37 -8.16
CA ALA A 88 -8.41 2.09 -7.45
C ALA A 88 -7.72 2.16 -6.08
N TYR A 89 -6.52 2.76 -6.04
CA TYR A 89 -5.73 2.87 -4.82
C TYR A 89 -6.41 3.75 -3.77
N SER A 90 -6.88 4.93 -4.18
CA SER A 90 -7.59 5.84 -3.27
C SER A 90 -8.85 5.19 -2.73
N ALA A 91 -9.65 4.55 -3.58
CA ALA A 91 -10.85 3.84 -3.16
C ALA A 91 -10.54 2.74 -2.14
N ALA A 92 -9.50 1.92 -2.38
CA ALA A 92 -9.07 0.88 -1.46
C ALA A 92 -8.57 1.46 -0.12
N LYS A 93 -7.81 2.56 -0.15
CA LYS A 93 -7.28 3.20 1.06
C LYS A 93 -8.34 3.96 1.86
N PHE A 94 -9.37 4.53 1.21
CA PHE A 94 -10.58 5.01 1.88
C PHE A 94 -11.35 3.86 2.54
N ALA A 95 -11.46 2.71 1.88
CA ALA A 95 -12.09 1.52 2.44
C ALA A 95 -11.34 1.04 3.70
N VAL A 96 -9.99 1.00 3.69
CA VAL A 96 -9.19 0.68 4.89
C VAL A 96 -9.47 1.67 6.03
N LYS A 97 -9.53 2.97 5.74
CA LYS A 97 -9.84 4.00 6.75
C LYS A 97 -11.21 3.76 7.35
N GLY A 98 -12.25 3.67 6.50
CA GLY A 98 -13.62 3.49 6.96
C GLY A 98 -13.82 2.19 7.75
N PHE A 99 -13.26 1.08 7.28
CA PHE A 99 -13.24 -0.19 7.99
C PHE A 99 -12.58 -0.07 9.36
N THR A 100 -11.41 0.57 9.43
CA THR A 100 -10.66 0.70 10.69
C THR A 100 -11.41 1.59 11.70
N GLU A 101 -11.99 2.71 11.27
CA GLU A 101 -12.77 3.59 12.13
C GLU A 101 -14.00 2.87 12.71
N ALA A 102 -14.68 2.07 11.89
CA ALA A 102 -15.80 1.23 12.36
C ALA A 102 -15.30 0.14 13.34
N LEU A 103 -14.18 -0.51 13.04
CA LEU A 103 -13.57 -1.53 13.89
C LEU A 103 -13.14 -0.97 15.25
N ILE A 104 -12.63 0.26 15.33
CA ILE A 104 -12.32 0.93 16.60
C ILE A 104 -13.56 1.01 17.49
N THR A 105 -14.71 1.34 16.91
CA THR A 105 -15.98 1.41 17.66
C THR A 105 -16.44 0.03 18.08
N ASP A 106 -16.37 -0.95 17.21
CA ASP A 106 -16.74 -2.33 17.48
C ASP A 106 -15.90 -2.93 18.62
N LEU A 107 -14.58 -2.83 18.53
CA LEU A 107 -13.67 -3.34 19.56
C LEU A 107 -13.86 -2.64 20.91
N ARG A 108 -14.09 -1.33 20.91
CA ARG A 108 -14.37 -0.61 22.15
C ARG A 108 -15.59 -1.15 22.89
N LEU A 109 -16.60 -1.62 22.16
CA LEU A 109 -17.83 -2.16 22.73
C LEU A 109 -17.70 -3.64 23.11
N ASN A 110 -17.04 -4.43 22.29
CA ASN A 110 -17.07 -5.89 22.36
C ASN A 110 -15.77 -6.53 22.85
N ALA A 111 -14.62 -5.82 22.72
CA ALA A 111 -13.30 -6.30 23.12
C ALA A 111 -12.37 -5.13 23.54
N PRO A 112 -12.67 -4.43 24.64
CA PRO A 112 -12.00 -3.17 25.00
C PRO A 112 -10.50 -3.30 25.30
N HIS A 113 -9.99 -4.52 25.51
CA HIS A 113 -8.57 -4.81 25.65
C HIS A 113 -7.82 -4.86 24.31
N VAL A 114 -8.55 -4.95 23.18
CA VAL A 114 -7.97 -4.88 21.84
C VAL A 114 -8.15 -3.45 21.28
N LYS A 115 -7.06 -2.78 20.99
CA LYS A 115 -7.05 -1.44 20.38
C LYS A 115 -6.84 -1.52 18.87
N CYS A 116 -7.29 -0.51 18.15
CA CYS A 116 -7.07 -0.42 16.72
C CYS A 116 -6.71 1.01 16.33
N SER A 117 -5.84 1.17 15.34
CA SER A 117 -5.50 2.47 14.76
C SER A 117 -5.31 2.38 13.25
N VAL A 118 -5.56 3.48 12.58
CA VAL A 118 -5.24 3.67 11.17
C VAL A 118 -4.03 4.60 11.03
N VAL A 119 -3.05 4.19 10.26
CA VAL A 119 -1.90 5.01 9.90
C VAL A 119 -2.06 5.47 8.45
N MET A 120 -1.86 6.75 8.20
CA MET A 120 -2.04 7.36 6.88
C MET A 120 -0.73 8.03 6.42
N PRO A 121 0.26 7.25 5.95
CA PRO A 121 1.52 7.79 5.47
C PRO A 121 1.32 8.68 4.24
N GLY A 122 2.13 9.73 4.14
CA GLY A 122 2.29 10.53 2.92
C GLY A 122 3.29 9.89 1.95
N HIS A 123 3.90 10.74 1.13
CA HIS A 123 5.03 10.32 0.29
C HIS A 123 6.26 10.13 1.17
N ILE A 124 6.63 8.89 1.35
CA ILE A 124 7.86 8.48 2.05
C ILE A 124 8.64 7.56 1.12
N GLY A 125 9.97 7.67 1.17
CA GLY A 125 10.88 6.84 0.39
C GLY A 125 10.76 5.38 0.84
N THR A 126 9.91 4.62 0.16
CA THR A 126 9.73 3.18 0.38
C THR A 126 9.80 2.45 -0.95
N SER A 127 10.13 1.18 -0.91
CA SER A 127 10.17 0.30 -2.09
C SER A 127 8.79 -0.04 -2.67
N ILE A 128 7.72 0.71 -2.33
CA ILE A 128 6.36 0.39 -2.76
C ILE A 128 6.20 0.37 -4.28
N ALA A 129 6.89 1.27 -4.99
CA ALA A 129 6.84 1.33 -6.46
C ALA A 129 7.50 0.09 -7.09
N LEU A 130 8.68 -0.30 -6.60
CA LEU A 130 9.39 -1.52 -7.02
C LEU A 130 8.56 -2.77 -6.75
N ASN A 131 8.08 -2.90 -5.52
CA ASN A 131 7.26 -4.04 -5.11
C ASN A 131 5.97 -4.13 -5.94
N THR A 132 5.39 -2.99 -6.29
CA THR A 132 4.20 -2.93 -7.15
C THR A 132 4.49 -3.50 -8.53
N SER A 133 5.59 -3.08 -9.16
CA SER A 133 5.98 -3.59 -10.48
C SER A 133 6.19 -5.10 -10.45
N GLN A 134 6.87 -5.62 -9.43
CA GLN A 134 7.07 -7.07 -9.24
C GLN A 134 5.74 -7.83 -9.04
N VAL A 135 4.87 -7.31 -8.18
CA VAL A 135 3.56 -7.94 -7.88
C VAL A 135 2.64 -7.92 -9.09
N LEU A 136 2.70 -6.87 -9.91
CA LEU A 136 1.91 -6.75 -11.13
C LEU A 136 2.50 -7.50 -12.32
N GLY A 137 3.68 -8.11 -12.17
CA GLY A 137 4.40 -8.76 -13.26
C GLY A 137 4.86 -7.76 -14.33
N LYS A 138 4.92 -6.47 -14.00
CA LYS A 138 5.51 -5.44 -14.83
C LYS A 138 7.02 -5.46 -14.60
N GLY A 139 7.80 -5.28 -15.64
CA GLY A 139 9.26 -5.19 -15.56
C GLY A 139 9.73 -4.12 -14.56
N GLY A 140 10.98 -4.19 -14.16
CA GLY A 140 11.61 -3.17 -13.32
C GLY A 140 11.78 -1.83 -14.06
N ALA A 141 12.42 -0.85 -13.40
CA ALA A 141 12.66 0.46 -14.00
C ALA A 141 13.38 0.37 -15.37
N MET A 142 14.19 -0.67 -15.57
CA MET A 142 14.88 -0.90 -16.86
C MET A 142 13.95 -1.37 -17.98
N ASP A 143 12.76 -1.90 -17.66
CA ASP A 143 11.78 -2.38 -18.62
C ASP A 143 10.69 -1.34 -18.94
N MET A 144 10.84 -0.12 -18.42
CA MET A 144 9.92 0.99 -18.69
C MET A 144 9.82 1.26 -20.20
N SER A 145 8.61 1.40 -20.69
CA SER A 145 8.33 1.85 -22.05
C SER A 145 8.84 3.28 -22.29
N SER A 146 9.00 3.67 -23.54
CA SER A 146 9.39 5.05 -23.87
C SER A 146 8.38 6.08 -23.37
N GLU A 147 7.10 5.74 -23.30
CA GLU A 147 6.04 6.62 -22.76
C GLU A 147 6.21 6.81 -21.24
N GLU A 148 6.48 5.73 -20.51
CA GLU A 148 6.75 5.80 -19.07
C GLU A 148 8.02 6.58 -18.75
N VAL A 149 9.06 6.42 -19.57
CA VAL A 149 10.31 7.19 -19.45
C VAL A 149 10.06 8.67 -19.72
N ALA A 150 9.30 9.00 -20.77
CA ALA A 150 8.93 10.39 -21.08
C ALA A 150 8.14 11.05 -19.93
N PHE A 151 7.20 10.30 -19.33
CA PHE A 151 6.46 10.74 -18.16
C PHE A 151 7.38 11.03 -16.98
N MET A 152 8.30 10.12 -16.65
CA MET A 152 9.25 10.32 -15.55
C MET A 152 10.19 11.50 -15.83
N ARG A 153 10.62 11.68 -17.07
CA ARG A 153 11.43 12.82 -17.48
C ARG A 153 10.72 14.14 -17.21
N SER A 154 9.45 14.25 -17.61
CA SER A 154 8.63 15.45 -17.33
C SER A 154 8.56 15.73 -15.81
N ARG A 155 8.32 14.70 -15.01
CA ARG A 155 8.25 14.83 -13.54
C ARG A 155 9.56 15.32 -12.92
N TYR A 156 10.69 14.78 -13.38
CA TYR A 156 12.00 15.21 -12.91
C TYR A 156 12.34 16.62 -13.36
N SER A 157 11.99 17.00 -14.60
CA SER A 157 12.15 18.37 -15.10
C SER A 157 11.31 19.36 -14.29
N GLU A 158 10.05 19.07 -14.01
CA GLU A 158 9.17 19.87 -13.13
C GLU A 158 9.73 20.01 -11.72
N ALA A 159 10.43 18.98 -11.21
CA ALA A 159 11.14 19.03 -9.92
C ALA A 159 12.47 19.81 -9.99
N GLY A 160 12.80 20.39 -11.15
CA GLY A 160 14.02 21.21 -11.37
C GLY A 160 15.28 20.40 -11.60
N LEU A 161 15.16 19.11 -11.89
CA LEU A 161 16.32 18.28 -12.23
C LEU A 161 16.68 18.45 -13.72
N PRO A 162 17.98 18.53 -14.09
CA PRO A 162 18.42 18.76 -15.46
C PRO A 162 18.38 17.44 -16.28
N VAL A 163 17.18 16.96 -16.60
CA VAL A 163 16.95 15.64 -17.22
C VAL A 163 16.53 15.70 -18.69
N ASP A 164 16.25 16.88 -19.23
CA ASP A 164 15.63 17.06 -20.55
C ASP A 164 16.44 16.43 -21.69
N ASN A 165 17.75 16.45 -21.57
CA ASN A 165 18.69 15.92 -22.59
C ASN A 165 19.33 14.59 -22.21
N LEU A 166 18.91 13.95 -21.12
CA LEU A 166 19.46 12.65 -20.72
C LEU A 166 18.90 11.54 -21.62
N PRO A 167 19.72 10.51 -21.95
CA PRO A 167 19.22 9.29 -22.58
C PRO A 167 18.13 8.61 -21.73
N ASP A 168 17.23 7.88 -22.38
CA ASP A 168 16.16 7.15 -21.70
C ASP A 168 16.69 6.16 -20.64
N ASP A 169 17.81 5.50 -20.94
CA ASP A 169 18.45 4.58 -20.00
C ASP A 169 18.97 5.27 -18.74
N ASP A 170 19.35 6.52 -18.82
CA ASP A 170 19.80 7.27 -17.65
C ASP A 170 18.58 7.71 -16.80
N ILE A 171 17.46 8.03 -17.44
CA ILE A 171 16.18 8.23 -16.70
C ILE A 171 15.76 6.94 -16.00
N ARG A 172 15.85 5.77 -16.67
CA ARG A 172 15.56 4.46 -16.04
C ARG A 172 16.45 4.18 -14.83
N LYS A 173 17.76 4.48 -14.93
CA LYS A 173 18.69 4.36 -13.80
C LYS A 173 18.36 5.31 -12.66
N MET A 174 17.97 6.55 -12.95
CA MET A 174 17.52 7.51 -11.93
C MET A 174 16.29 7.00 -11.20
N VAL A 175 15.31 6.44 -11.93
CA VAL A 175 14.12 5.82 -11.33
C VAL A 175 14.53 4.66 -10.43
N LEU A 176 15.46 3.81 -10.85
CA LEU A 176 15.98 2.70 -10.06
C LEU A 176 16.67 3.19 -8.78
N GLN A 177 17.49 4.21 -8.88
CA GLN A 177 18.26 4.75 -7.75
C GLN A 177 17.37 5.40 -6.68
N VAL A 178 16.32 6.14 -7.09
CA VAL A 178 15.32 6.70 -6.17
C VAL A 178 14.50 5.59 -5.48
N GLN A 179 14.51 4.40 -6.02
CA GLN A 179 13.80 3.23 -5.48
C GLN A 179 14.66 2.44 -4.48
N GLU A 180 15.98 2.62 -4.48
CA GLU A 180 16.94 1.94 -3.60
C GLU A 180 17.30 2.76 -2.35
N ASP A 181 17.12 4.09 -2.39
CA ASP A 181 17.31 5.03 -1.28
C ASP A 181 16.00 5.19 -0.46
#